data_bb523c980d4ce08229f8e4fbd6ac82ec
#
_entry.id   bb523c980d4ce08229f8e4fbd6ac82ec
#
_cell.length_a   1.000
_cell.length_b   1.000
_cell.length_c   1.000
_cell.angle_alpha   90.00
_cell.angle_beta   90.00
_cell.angle_gamma   90.00
#
_symmetry.space_group_name_H-M   'P 1'
#
loop_
_entity.id
_entity.type
_entity.pdbx_description
1 polymer ?
#
loop_
_entity_poly.entity_id
_entity_poly.type
_entity_poly.pdbx_seq_one_letter_code
_entity_poly.pdbx_strand_id
1 'polypeptide(L)'
;MRTYDIIKNKRDGRKLSQPEIASIVKGFVDGSLPDYQMAAFLMAVYFRGMDEEETYWLTDCMRTSGDLISLDGIDGFTVDKHSTGGVGDKTSLVLGPVLAALGLKVAKMSGRGLGHTGGTIDKLEAIKGFSCELDTRQFIDAVNKIGVVIVGQTGNLVPADKKIYALRDVTATVDSIPLIAASIMSKKLAVANKGLVLDVKVGSGAFMKNLDDARELARLMVKIGTQAGRKVTAVLSNMDEPLGEMIGNAVEVIEAVDTLRNRGPESFTSLIKTLAAEALAMGAGLSRSEAEKKVGEVLADGRAYGKFLEMVKFQGGDVAMIEDYSRLPAAKKKDSLKSDRDGYISKIDCEEIGLAAMMLGAGRETKDSVIDMGVGLKLVKHVGDKISKGDVLAELYLNPGRDNSRAINRLREAIKLSDSKVVAQKLILDIVS
;
A
#
# COMPACT_ATOMS: atom_id res chain seq x y z
N MET A 1 -33.59 8.55 16.20
CA MET A 1 -33.19 9.44 15.09
C MET A 1 -33.54 8.72 13.79
N ARG A 2 -34.24 9.37 12.86
CA ARG A 2 -34.64 8.71 11.60
C ARG A 2 -33.50 8.81 10.58
N THR A 3 -33.09 7.68 10.02
CA THR A 3 -32.06 7.64 8.97
C THR A 3 -32.37 8.55 7.79
N TYR A 4 -33.65 8.62 7.39
CA TYR A 4 -34.10 9.52 6.31
C TYR A 4 -33.71 10.98 6.57
N ASP A 5 -33.87 11.46 7.81
CA ASP A 5 -33.60 12.87 8.15
C ASP A 5 -32.08 13.15 8.13
N ILE A 6 -31.25 12.17 8.55
CA ILE A 6 -29.78 12.28 8.48
C ILE A 6 -29.32 12.35 7.03
N ILE A 7 -29.82 11.46 6.16
CA ILE A 7 -29.48 11.47 4.72
C ILE A 7 -29.93 12.79 4.09
N LYS A 8 -31.13 13.27 4.41
CA LYS A 8 -31.65 14.54 3.91
C LYS A 8 -30.76 15.71 4.36
N ASN A 9 -30.38 15.76 5.63
CA ASN A 9 -29.50 16.81 6.15
C ASN A 9 -28.15 16.83 5.39
N LYS A 10 -27.52 15.70 5.19
CA LYS A 10 -26.25 15.62 4.45
C LYS A 10 -26.45 16.00 2.98
N ARG A 11 -27.49 15.51 2.32
CA ARG A 11 -27.83 15.85 0.93
C ARG A 11 -27.99 17.36 0.74
N ASP A 12 -28.64 18.04 1.71
CA ASP A 12 -28.89 19.46 1.69
C ASP A 12 -27.67 20.30 2.15
N GLY A 13 -26.52 19.66 2.40
CA GLY A 13 -25.26 20.31 2.74
C GLY A 13 -25.13 20.70 4.22
N ARG A 14 -25.95 20.14 5.09
CA ARG A 14 -25.86 20.40 6.54
C ARG A 14 -24.77 19.54 7.15
N LYS A 15 -24.04 20.09 8.11
CA LYS A 15 -23.13 19.36 8.97
C LYS A 15 -23.89 18.38 9.85
N LEU A 16 -23.41 17.14 9.92
CA LEU A 16 -23.95 16.12 10.82
C LEU A 16 -23.29 16.18 12.17
N SER A 17 -24.02 15.86 13.21
CA SER A 17 -23.50 15.67 14.56
C SER A 17 -22.90 14.28 14.74
N GLN A 18 -22.02 14.10 15.73
CA GLN A 18 -21.46 12.81 16.10
C GLN A 18 -22.52 11.74 16.37
N PRO A 19 -23.64 11.98 17.10
CA PRO A 19 -24.68 10.99 17.28
C PRO A 19 -25.40 10.56 15.99
N GLU A 20 -25.55 11.47 15.00
CA GLU A 20 -26.13 11.13 13.69
C GLU A 20 -25.22 10.17 12.93
N ILE A 21 -23.91 10.46 12.88
CA ILE A 21 -22.92 9.60 12.22
C ILE A 21 -22.83 8.24 12.93
N ALA A 22 -22.80 8.23 14.26
CA ALA A 22 -22.78 7.00 15.05
C ALA A 22 -24.02 6.12 14.80
N SER A 23 -25.21 6.75 14.68
CA SER A 23 -26.47 6.04 14.35
C SER A 23 -26.42 5.35 12.99
N ILE A 24 -25.86 6.03 11.96
CA ILE A 24 -25.71 5.47 10.60
C ILE A 24 -24.75 4.28 10.62
N VAL A 25 -23.54 4.44 11.20
CA VAL A 25 -22.52 3.38 11.23
C VAL A 25 -23.02 2.17 12.02
N LYS A 26 -23.56 2.39 13.22
CA LYS A 26 -24.09 1.31 14.07
C LYS A 26 -25.23 0.57 13.37
N GLY A 27 -26.20 1.30 12.84
CA GLY A 27 -27.34 0.70 12.15
C GLY A 27 -26.94 -0.12 10.93
N PHE A 28 -25.89 0.28 10.23
CA PHE A 28 -25.37 -0.49 9.09
C PHE A 28 -24.62 -1.75 9.53
N VAL A 29 -23.88 -1.68 10.63
CA VAL A 29 -23.15 -2.85 11.19
C VAL A 29 -24.12 -3.90 11.71
N ASP A 30 -25.13 -3.51 12.49
CA ASP A 30 -26.11 -4.41 13.09
C ASP A 30 -27.24 -4.86 12.14
N GLY A 31 -27.30 -4.28 10.93
CA GLY A 31 -28.27 -4.64 9.88
C GLY A 31 -29.64 -3.96 10.00
N SER A 32 -29.84 -3.04 10.96
CA SER A 32 -31.07 -2.25 11.07
C SER A 32 -31.17 -1.15 10.00
N LEU A 33 -30.06 -0.76 9.39
CA LEU A 33 -29.97 0.16 8.27
C LEU A 33 -29.68 -0.60 6.97
N PRO A 34 -30.61 -0.60 5.98
CA PRO A 34 -30.44 -1.36 4.74
C PRO A 34 -29.46 -0.68 3.78
N ASP A 35 -28.88 -1.49 2.86
CA ASP A 35 -27.86 -1.09 1.89
C ASP A 35 -28.26 0.14 1.05
N TYR A 36 -29.53 0.23 0.62
CA TYR A 36 -29.99 1.38 -0.20
C TYR A 36 -29.97 2.70 0.57
N GLN A 37 -30.19 2.68 1.89
CA GLN A 37 -30.07 3.90 2.71
C GLN A 37 -28.60 4.27 2.94
N MET A 38 -27.73 3.28 3.19
CA MET A 38 -26.29 3.53 3.28
C MET A 38 -25.74 4.03 1.95
N ALA A 39 -26.14 3.46 0.81
CA ALA A 39 -25.71 3.93 -0.50
C ALA A 39 -26.15 5.39 -0.75
N ALA A 40 -27.37 5.75 -0.37
CA ALA A 40 -27.85 7.13 -0.46
C ALA A 40 -27.05 8.08 0.45
N PHE A 41 -26.69 7.66 1.66
CA PHE A 41 -25.85 8.43 2.57
C PHE A 41 -24.43 8.63 1.98
N LEU A 42 -23.80 7.57 1.48
CA LEU A 42 -22.47 7.61 0.87
C LEU A 42 -22.45 8.53 -0.37
N MET A 43 -23.50 8.49 -1.19
CA MET A 43 -23.63 9.38 -2.34
C MET A 43 -23.84 10.84 -1.92
N ALA A 44 -24.61 11.09 -0.85
CA ALA A 44 -24.73 12.43 -0.28
C ALA A 44 -23.39 12.97 0.24
N VAL A 45 -22.59 12.11 0.91
CA VAL A 45 -21.22 12.45 1.32
C VAL A 45 -20.33 12.70 0.10
N TYR A 46 -20.44 11.89 -0.95
CA TYR A 46 -19.64 12.05 -2.17
C TYR A 46 -19.80 13.43 -2.78
N PHE A 47 -21.05 13.92 -2.89
CA PHE A 47 -21.34 15.22 -3.49
C PHE A 47 -21.16 16.42 -2.57
N ARG A 48 -21.36 16.26 -1.25
CA ARG A 48 -21.33 17.36 -0.28
C ARG A 48 -20.06 17.40 0.58
N GLY A 49 -19.26 16.35 0.53
CA GLY A 49 -18.11 16.18 1.40
C GLY A 49 -18.50 15.96 2.86
N MET A 50 -17.49 15.90 3.70
CA MET A 50 -17.55 15.96 5.16
C MET A 50 -16.46 16.91 5.62
N ASP A 51 -16.72 17.70 6.65
CA ASP A 51 -15.65 18.46 7.29
C ASP A 51 -14.73 17.56 8.14
N GLU A 52 -13.70 18.15 8.70
CA GLU A 52 -12.68 17.42 9.48
C GLU A 52 -13.27 16.73 10.71
N GLU A 53 -14.24 17.36 11.39
CA GLU A 53 -14.88 16.79 12.57
C GLU A 53 -15.82 15.64 12.19
N GLU A 54 -16.65 15.81 11.16
CA GLU A 54 -17.51 14.74 10.63
C GLU A 54 -16.67 13.52 10.21
N THR A 55 -15.53 13.77 9.51
CA THR A 55 -14.64 12.69 9.04
C THR A 55 -13.96 11.99 10.21
N TYR A 56 -13.56 12.74 11.25
CA TYR A 56 -13.01 12.15 12.47
C TYR A 56 -14.06 11.28 13.20
N TRP A 57 -15.28 11.76 13.37
CA TRP A 57 -16.37 11.00 14.01
C TRP A 57 -16.72 9.74 13.21
N LEU A 58 -16.78 9.83 11.89
CA LEU A 58 -16.98 8.65 11.04
C LEU A 58 -15.84 7.64 11.22
N THR A 59 -14.60 8.10 11.21
CA THR A 59 -13.41 7.28 11.44
C THR A 59 -13.47 6.56 12.79
N ASP A 60 -13.82 7.28 13.86
CA ASP A 60 -13.85 6.75 15.21
C ASP A 60 -15.00 5.75 15.41
N CYS A 61 -16.19 6.05 14.86
CA CYS A 61 -17.32 5.11 14.86
C CYS A 61 -16.99 3.82 14.10
N MET A 62 -16.29 3.92 12.97
CA MET A 62 -15.84 2.75 12.22
C MET A 62 -14.76 1.98 13.00
N ARG A 63 -13.76 2.67 13.56
CA ARG A 63 -12.69 2.09 14.36
C ARG A 63 -13.21 1.27 15.53
N THR A 64 -14.22 1.78 16.24
CA THR A 64 -14.80 1.16 17.44
C THR A 64 -15.89 0.13 17.13
N SER A 65 -16.16 -0.17 15.86
CA SER A 65 -17.17 -1.14 15.45
C SER A 65 -16.76 -2.60 15.66
N GLY A 66 -15.49 -2.87 15.93
CA GLY A 66 -14.93 -4.22 16.13
C GLY A 66 -13.79 -4.22 17.13
N ASP A 67 -12.85 -5.15 16.95
CA ASP A 67 -11.73 -5.34 17.85
C ASP A 67 -10.75 -4.18 17.81
N LEU A 68 -10.25 -3.80 18.98
CA LEU A 68 -9.14 -2.87 19.15
C LEU A 68 -7.93 -3.65 19.68
N ILE A 69 -6.79 -3.49 19.02
CA ILE A 69 -5.58 -4.22 19.38
C ILE A 69 -4.68 -3.30 20.19
N SER A 70 -4.60 -3.56 21.52
CA SER A 70 -3.60 -2.93 22.38
C SER A 70 -2.20 -3.45 22.05
N LEU A 71 -1.23 -2.55 22.14
CA LEU A 71 0.19 -2.84 22.01
C LEU A 71 0.95 -2.53 23.33
N ASP A 72 0.24 -2.46 24.44
CA ASP A 72 0.81 -2.10 25.76
C ASP A 72 1.89 -3.09 26.23
N GLY A 73 1.87 -4.34 25.74
CA GLY A 73 2.90 -5.33 26.00
C GLY A 73 4.16 -5.21 25.15
N ILE A 74 4.29 -4.14 24.30
CA ILE A 74 5.46 -3.93 23.45
C ILE A 74 6.34 -2.81 24.01
N ASP A 75 7.60 -3.18 24.34
CA ASP A 75 8.60 -2.22 24.79
C ASP A 75 9.17 -1.40 23.63
N GLY A 76 9.07 -0.09 23.73
CA GLY A 76 9.63 0.84 22.75
C GLY A 76 8.57 1.63 21.96
N PHE A 77 9.00 2.26 20.88
CA PHE A 77 8.15 3.05 20.01
C PHE A 77 7.60 2.18 18.89
N THR A 78 6.29 1.93 18.92
CA THR A 78 5.60 1.17 17.89
C THR A 78 5.22 2.08 16.71
N VAL A 79 5.48 1.60 15.48
CA VAL A 79 5.18 2.32 14.25
C VAL A 79 4.54 1.39 13.21
N ASP A 80 3.58 1.91 12.47
CA ASP A 80 3.05 1.26 11.27
C ASP A 80 3.28 2.15 10.03
N LYS A 81 3.24 1.56 8.87
CA LYS A 81 3.23 2.25 7.57
C LYS A 81 1.99 1.85 6.79
N HIS A 82 1.31 2.83 6.22
CA HIS A 82 0.25 2.57 5.26
C HIS A 82 0.58 3.19 3.90
N SER A 83 0.27 2.45 2.83
CA SER A 83 0.26 2.97 1.47
C SER A 83 -1.18 3.09 0.99
N THR A 84 -1.50 4.14 0.26
CA THR A 84 -2.81 4.27 -0.39
C THR A 84 -3.01 3.31 -1.56
N GLY A 85 -1.98 2.52 -1.89
CA GLY A 85 -2.00 1.50 -2.95
C GLY A 85 -1.31 1.98 -4.22
N GLY A 86 -0.64 1.06 -4.89
CA GLY A 86 0.08 1.32 -6.13
C GLY A 86 0.61 0.05 -6.77
N VAL A 87 1.20 0.20 -7.95
CA VAL A 87 1.79 -0.89 -8.72
C VAL A 87 3.26 -1.07 -8.31
N GLY A 88 3.66 -2.31 -8.04
CA GLY A 88 5.02 -2.61 -7.60
C GLY A 88 5.32 -2.16 -6.16
N ASP A 89 4.31 -1.87 -5.34
CA ASP A 89 4.51 -1.41 -3.95
C ASP A 89 4.89 -2.56 -3.02
N LYS A 90 6.18 -2.78 -2.91
CA LYS A 90 6.83 -3.71 -1.99
C LYS A 90 7.47 -3.01 -0.78
N THR A 91 7.16 -1.72 -0.55
CA THR A 91 7.79 -0.91 0.52
C THR A 91 7.71 -1.54 1.89
N SER A 92 6.62 -2.22 2.23
CA SER A 92 6.45 -2.85 3.55
C SER A 92 7.44 -3.97 3.83
N LEU A 93 7.87 -4.70 2.79
CA LEU A 93 8.83 -5.80 2.90
C LEU A 93 10.24 -5.29 3.25
N VAL A 94 10.56 -4.07 2.85
CA VAL A 94 11.87 -3.44 3.10
C VAL A 94 11.82 -2.54 4.33
N LEU A 95 10.81 -1.68 4.42
CA LEU A 95 10.71 -0.67 5.48
C LEU A 95 10.60 -1.31 6.87
N GLY A 96 9.78 -2.36 7.03
CA GLY A 96 9.63 -3.05 8.31
C GLY A 96 10.95 -3.54 8.89
N PRO A 97 11.72 -4.37 8.16
CA PRO A 97 13.05 -4.80 8.59
C PRO A 97 14.06 -3.67 8.82
N VAL A 98 14.06 -2.62 7.98
CA VAL A 98 14.91 -1.43 8.18
C VAL A 98 14.62 -0.75 9.51
N LEU A 99 13.35 -0.50 9.81
CA LEU A 99 12.95 0.16 11.06
C LEU A 99 13.24 -0.71 12.29
N ALA A 100 13.05 -2.02 12.19
CA ALA A 100 13.39 -2.97 13.25
C ALA A 100 14.90 -3.02 13.51
N ALA A 101 15.74 -2.98 12.46
CA ALA A 101 17.19 -2.92 12.57
C ALA A 101 17.67 -1.62 13.24
N LEU A 102 16.85 -0.58 13.18
CA LEU A 102 17.08 0.74 13.81
C LEU A 102 16.42 0.88 15.19
N GLY A 103 15.84 -0.20 15.73
CA GLY A 103 15.32 -0.26 17.09
C GLY A 103 13.86 0.16 17.25
N LEU A 104 13.16 0.52 16.17
CA LEU A 104 11.71 0.73 16.21
C LEU A 104 10.96 -0.61 16.20
N LYS A 105 9.72 -0.59 16.68
CA LYS A 105 8.85 -1.75 16.76
C LYS A 105 7.77 -1.66 15.69
N VAL A 106 7.81 -2.55 14.70
CA VAL A 106 6.90 -2.54 13.55
C VAL A 106 5.79 -3.58 13.73
N ALA A 107 4.67 -3.15 14.29
CA ALA A 107 3.47 -3.94 14.48
C ALA A 107 2.49 -3.69 13.32
N LYS A 108 2.69 -4.39 12.19
CA LYS A 108 2.02 -4.08 10.95
C LYS A 108 0.87 -5.03 10.62
N MET A 109 -0.30 -4.45 10.38
CA MET A 109 -1.39 -5.15 9.70
C MET A 109 -1.51 -4.72 8.24
N SER A 110 -1.67 -5.69 7.34
CA SER A 110 -1.70 -5.49 5.90
C SER A 110 -2.86 -6.24 5.24
N GLY A 111 -3.12 -5.93 3.97
CA GLY A 111 -4.18 -6.55 3.17
C GLY A 111 -3.62 -7.34 1.98
N ARG A 112 -4.54 -8.04 1.30
CA ARG A 112 -4.32 -8.66 -0.01
C ARG A 112 -4.50 -7.63 -1.12
N GLY A 113 -3.94 -7.90 -2.28
CA GLY A 113 -4.12 -7.09 -3.48
C GLY A 113 -5.51 -7.24 -4.09
N LEU A 114 -5.96 -6.16 -4.74
CA LEU A 114 -7.20 -6.13 -5.49
C LEU A 114 -7.01 -5.27 -6.75
N GLY A 115 -7.58 -5.71 -7.87
CA GLY A 115 -7.48 -5.02 -9.15
C GLY A 115 -6.02 -4.92 -9.62
N HIS A 116 -5.62 -3.73 -10.07
CA HIS A 116 -4.28 -3.44 -10.59
C HIS A 116 -3.19 -3.32 -9.50
N THR A 117 -3.55 -3.30 -8.21
CA THR A 117 -2.60 -3.16 -7.11
C THR A 117 -2.20 -4.50 -6.52
N GLY A 118 -0.90 -4.69 -6.23
CA GLY A 118 -0.39 -5.89 -5.56
C GLY A 118 -0.52 -5.82 -4.04
N GLY A 119 -0.85 -6.97 -3.39
CA GLY A 119 -0.97 -7.06 -1.93
C GLY A 119 0.34 -7.43 -1.23
N THR A 120 0.60 -6.83 -0.08
CA THR A 120 1.76 -7.19 0.74
C THR A 120 1.73 -8.66 1.18
N ILE A 121 0.54 -9.15 1.55
CA ILE A 121 0.35 -10.55 1.99
C ILE A 121 0.62 -11.51 0.83
N ASP A 122 0.08 -11.21 -0.36
CA ASP A 122 0.25 -12.07 -1.54
C ASP A 122 1.74 -12.24 -1.90
N LYS A 123 2.53 -11.18 -1.74
CA LYS A 123 3.99 -11.24 -1.96
C LYS A 123 4.69 -12.12 -0.94
N LEU A 124 4.36 -11.98 0.34
CA LEU A 124 4.96 -12.78 1.41
C LEU A 124 4.57 -14.26 1.31
N GLU A 125 3.36 -14.56 0.85
CA GLU A 125 2.88 -15.94 0.60
C GLU A 125 3.60 -16.62 -0.58
N ALA A 126 4.35 -15.88 -1.41
CA ALA A 126 5.28 -16.50 -2.36
C ALA A 126 6.44 -17.23 -1.67
N ILE A 127 6.72 -16.94 -0.39
CA ILE A 127 7.70 -17.64 0.44
C ILE A 127 7.00 -18.84 1.08
N LYS A 128 7.39 -20.05 0.71
CA LYS A 128 6.77 -21.28 1.20
C LYS A 128 6.75 -21.34 2.73
N GLY A 129 5.60 -21.62 3.29
CA GLY A 129 5.38 -21.74 4.74
C GLY A 129 5.19 -20.42 5.47
N PHE A 130 5.40 -19.27 4.83
CA PHE A 130 5.18 -17.98 5.47
C PHE A 130 3.70 -17.80 5.84
N SER A 131 3.42 -17.53 7.12
CA SER A 131 2.06 -17.28 7.61
C SER A 131 1.89 -15.82 8.02
N CYS A 132 0.85 -15.19 7.47
CA CYS A 132 0.35 -13.88 7.92
C CYS A 132 -0.74 -14.01 8.99
N GLU A 133 -1.06 -15.22 9.46
CA GLU A 133 -2.06 -15.50 10.48
C GLU A 133 -1.37 -15.77 11.82
N LEU A 134 -1.38 -14.79 12.71
CA LEU A 134 -0.90 -14.90 14.08
C LEU A 134 -2.01 -14.44 15.02
N ASP A 135 -2.15 -15.11 16.17
CA ASP A 135 -2.98 -14.59 17.25
C ASP A 135 -2.35 -13.35 17.91
N THR A 136 -3.11 -12.62 18.71
CA THR A 136 -2.65 -11.37 19.33
C THR A 136 -1.40 -11.58 20.20
N ARG A 137 -1.29 -12.71 20.90
CA ARG A 137 -0.12 -13.02 21.74
C ARG A 137 1.12 -13.28 20.90
N GLN A 138 0.99 -14.12 19.87
CA GLN A 138 2.08 -14.37 18.91
C GLN A 138 2.53 -13.09 18.21
N PHE A 139 1.58 -12.20 17.86
CA PHE A 139 1.85 -10.91 17.27
C PHE A 139 2.71 -10.00 18.18
N ILE A 140 2.32 -9.88 19.46
CA ILE A 140 3.07 -9.08 20.45
C ILE A 140 4.43 -9.71 20.72
N ASP A 141 4.50 -11.03 20.90
CA ASP A 141 5.76 -11.77 21.14
C ASP A 141 6.74 -11.59 19.97
N ALA A 142 6.25 -11.64 18.72
CA ALA A 142 7.06 -11.42 17.53
C ALA A 142 7.69 -10.02 17.52
N VAL A 143 6.85 -8.99 17.75
CA VAL A 143 7.34 -7.60 17.74
C VAL A 143 8.37 -7.37 18.85
N ASN A 144 8.17 -7.96 20.05
CA ASN A 144 9.15 -7.85 21.13
C ASN A 144 10.46 -8.54 20.76
N LYS A 145 10.42 -9.77 20.25
CA LYS A 145 11.61 -10.59 19.96
C LYS A 145 12.42 -10.09 18.79
N ILE A 146 11.76 -9.82 17.65
CA ILE A 146 12.47 -9.53 16.40
C ILE A 146 12.29 -8.09 15.91
N GLY A 147 11.35 -7.34 16.50
CA GLY A 147 11.12 -5.93 16.18
C GLY A 147 10.18 -5.69 15.01
N VAL A 148 9.80 -6.71 14.22
CA VAL A 148 8.93 -6.56 13.05
C VAL A 148 8.04 -7.78 12.85
N VAL A 149 6.78 -7.54 12.49
CA VAL A 149 5.85 -8.57 12.05
C VAL A 149 4.85 -7.98 11.06
N ILE A 150 4.47 -8.77 10.06
CA ILE A 150 3.43 -8.38 9.07
C ILE A 150 2.37 -9.47 9.09
N VAL A 151 1.15 -9.09 9.51
CA VAL A 151 0.01 -10.00 9.59
C VAL A 151 -1.17 -9.54 8.75
N GLY A 152 -2.09 -10.45 8.45
CA GLY A 152 -3.37 -10.15 7.85
C GLY A 152 -4.31 -9.44 8.83
N GLN A 153 -5.33 -8.78 8.30
CA GLN A 153 -6.39 -8.22 9.12
C GLN A 153 -7.28 -9.35 9.63
N THR A 154 -7.63 -9.33 10.92
CA THR A 154 -8.61 -10.27 11.47
C THR A 154 -10.00 -9.96 10.93
N GLY A 155 -10.87 -10.98 10.91
CA GLY A 155 -12.23 -10.83 10.37
C GLY A 155 -13.09 -9.81 11.10
N ASN A 156 -12.76 -9.52 12.38
CA ASN A 156 -13.49 -8.59 13.23
C ASN A 156 -12.78 -7.23 13.43
N LEU A 157 -11.68 -7.00 12.73
CA LEU A 157 -11.04 -5.69 12.73
C LEU A 157 -11.85 -4.72 11.86
N VAL A 158 -12.44 -3.69 12.46
CA VAL A 158 -13.23 -2.63 11.79
C VAL A 158 -14.28 -3.20 10.81
N PRO A 159 -15.25 -4.03 11.28
CA PRO A 159 -16.28 -4.63 10.42
C PRO A 159 -17.14 -3.59 9.70
N ALA A 160 -17.32 -2.39 10.27
CA ALA A 160 -17.98 -1.26 9.60
C ALA A 160 -17.30 -0.91 8.28
N ASP A 161 -15.98 -0.77 8.26
CA ASP A 161 -15.25 -0.46 7.03
C ASP A 161 -15.41 -1.56 5.99
N LYS A 162 -15.32 -2.82 6.40
CA LYS A 162 -15.48 -3.96 5.49
C LYS A 162 -16.82 -3.92 4.75
N LYS A 163 -17.92 -3.65 5.49
CA LYS A 163 -19.27 -3.55 4.91
C LYS A 163 -19.44 -2.28 4.05
N ILE A 164 -18.99 -1.13 4.57
CA ILE A 164 -19.11 0.16 3.89
C ILE A 164 -18.28 0.17 2.60
N TYR A 165 -17.03 -0.33 2.65
CA TYR A 165 -16.17 -0.36 1.47
C TYR A 165 -16.71 -1.30 0.39
N ALA A 166 -17.23 -2.47 0.76
CA ALA A 166 -17.87 -3.39 -0.19
C ALA A 166 -19.06 -2.75 -0.92
N LEU A 167 -19.82 -1.88 -0.24
CA LEU A 167 -20.90 -1.15 -0.86
C LEU A 167 -20.37 0.00 -1.74
N ARG A 168 -19.34 0.72 -1.30
CA ARG A 168 -18.71 1.79 -2.08
C ARG A 168 -18.15 1.29 -3.41
N ASP A 169 -17.56 0.11 -3.41
CA ASP A 169 -16.93 -0.52 -4.58
C ASP A 169 -17.93 -0.72 -5.74
N VAL A 170 -19.21 -0.92 -5.44
CA VAL A 170 -20.28 -1.15 -6.42
C VAL A 170 -21.24 0.03 -6.59
N THR A 171 -21.03 1.14 -5.89
CA THR A 171 -21.92 2.34 -5.94
C THR A 171 -21.20 3.60 -6.42
N ALA A 172 -19.99 3.47 -7.01
CA ALA A 172 -19.19 4.59 -7.52
C ALA A 172 -18.93 5.71 -6.47
N THR A 173 -18.63 5.33 -5.23
CA THR A 173 -18.36 6.28 -4.12
C THR A 173 -16.97 6.05 -3.49
N VAL A 174 -16.06 5.36 -4.19
CA VAL A 174 -14.71 5.06 -3.67
C VAL A 174 -13.84 6.31 -3.59
N ASP A 175 -13.89 7.20 -4.58
CA ASP A 175 -12.97 8.35 -4.77
C ASP A 175 -13.36 9.60 -3.97
N SER A 176 -14.10 9.45 -2.88
CA SER A 176 -14.40 10.53 -1.94
C SER A 176 -13.29 10.66 -0.90
N ILE A 177 -12.60 11.79 -0.84
CA ILE A 177 -11.47 12.04 0.09
C ILE A 177 -11.84 11.75 1.54
N PRO A 178 -12.96 12.27 2.13
CA PRO A 178 -13.32 11.94 3.51
C PRO A 178 -13.57 10.45 3.72
N LEU A 179 -14.21 9.77 2.76
CA LEU A 179 -14.47 8.33 2.87
C LEU A 179 -13.21 7.48 2.72
N ILE A 180 -12.25 7.91 1.90
CA ILE A 180 -10.92 7.28 1.81
C ILE A 180 -10.16 7.44 3.13
N ALA A 181 -10.11 8.67 3.66
CA ALA A 181 -9.45 8.97 4.92
C ALA A 181 -10.03 8.14 6.07
N ALA A 182 -11.37 8.11 6.21
CA ALA A 182 -12.04 7.35 7.25
C ALA A 182 -11.78 5.84 7.13
N SER A 183 -11.83 5.28 5.92
CA SER A 183 -11.54 3.87 5.66
C SER A 183 -10.11 3.49 6.06
N ILE A 184 -9.12 4.27 5.67
CA ILE A 184 -7.72 4.02 5.99
C ILE A 184 -7.47 4.18 7.49
N MET A 185 -7.85 5.33 8.04
CA MET A 185 -7.50 5.70 9.41
C MET A 185 -8.24 4.87 10.45
N SER A 186 -9.49 4.43 10.20
CA SER A 186 -10.21 3.53 11.11
C SER A 186 -9.44 2.23 11.36
N LYS A 187 -8.88 1.62 10.31
CA LYS A 187 -8.07 0.40 10.42
C LYS A 187 -6.71 0.66 11.09
N LYS A 188 -6.06 1.79 10.78
CA LYS A 188 -4.75 2.11 11.34
C LYS A 188 -4.83 2.51 12.82
N LEU A 189 -5.91 3.15 13.22
CA LEU A 189 -6.15 3.53 14.61
C LEU A 189 -6.73 2.40 15.47
N ALA A 190 -7.27 1.34 14.86
CA ALA A 190 -7.72 0.14 15.57
C ALA A 190 -6.55 -0.67 16.16
N VAL A 191 -5.33 -0.50 15.64
CA VAL A 191 -4.09 -1.01 16.23
C VAL A 191 -3.39 0.16 16.92
N ALA A 192 -3.05 0.00 18.20
CA ALA A 192 -2.57 1.08 19.07
C ALA A 192 -1.09 1.48 18.82
N ASN A 193 -0.66 1.58 17.54
CA ASN A 193 0.67 2.09 17.21
C ASN A 193 0.85 3.55 17.67
N LYS A 194 2.03 3.89 18.19
CA LYS A 194 2.38 5.26 18.64
C LYS A 194 2.66 6.19 17.47
N GLY A 195 3.18 5.65 16.37
CA GLY A 195 3.50 6.36 15.13
C GLY A 195 2.90 5.73 13.89
N LEU A 196 2.62 6.56 12.88
CA LEU A 196 2.12 6.13 11.57
C LEU A 196 2.78 6.94 10.47
N VAL A 197 3.43 6.25 9.52
CA VAL A 197 3.90 6.85 8.27
C VAL A 197 2.94 6.49 7.16
N LEU A 198 2.37 7.50 6.52
CA LEU A 198 1.49 7.37 5.38
C LEU A 198 2.29 7.59 4.09
N ASP A 199 2.17 6.68 3.15
CA ASP A 199 2.74 6.78 1.80
C ASP A 199 1.57 7.03 0.84
N VAL A 200 1.30 8.30 0.57
CA VAL A 200 0.19 8.75 -0.26
C VAL A 200 0.64 8.77 -1.71
N LYS A 201 0.16 7.79 -2.48
CA LYS A 201 0.50 7.65 -3.90
C LYS A 201 -0.27 8.64 -4.75
N VAL A 202 0.42 9.25 -5.73
CA VAL A 202 -0.12 10.27 -6.64
C VAL A 202 0.25 9.92 -8.07
N GLY A 203 -0.72 9.83 -8.97
CA GLY A 203 -0.46 9.58 -10.38
C GLY A 203 -1.38 8.54 -11.01
N SER A 204 -1.07 8.11 -12.23
CA SER A 204 -1.93 7.22 -13.01
C SER A 204 -2.19 5.87 -12.34
N GLY A 205 -1.22 5.32 -11.61
CA GLY A 205 -1.36 4.05 -10.87
C GLY A 205 -1.91 4.18 -9.44
N ALA A 206 -2.37 5.36 -9.02
CA ALA A 206 -2.88 5.63 -7.68
C ALA A 206 -4.35 6.02 -7.67
N PHE A 207 -4.99 6.01 -6.48
CA PHE A 207 -6.33 6.58 -6.30
C PHE A 207 -6.32 8.09 -6.49
N MET A 208 -5.32 8.80 -5.93
CA MET A 208 -5.17 10.24 -6.12
C MET A 208 -4.47 10.52 -7.45
N LYS A 209 -5.20 11.15 -8.37
CA LYS A 209 -4.69 11.41 -9.73
C LYS A 209 -3.91 12.73 -9.82
N ASN A 210 -4.08 13.65 -8.88
CA ASN A 210 -3.39 14.93 -8.83
C ASN A 210 -2.84 15.24 -7.44
N LEU A 211 -1.88 16.17 -7.38
CA LEU A 211 -1.15 16.48 -6.17
C LEU A 211 -1.98 17.23 -5.13
N ASP A 212 -2.95 18.04 -5.55
CA ASP A 212 -3.74 18.88 -4.63
C ASP A 212 -4.73 18.00 -3.85
N ASP A 213 -5.44 17.08 -4.50
CA ASP A 213 -6.31 16.10 -3.84
C ASP A 213 -5.50 15.20 -2.89
N ALA A 214 -4.30 14.81 -3.31
CA ALA A 214 -3.41 14.00 -2.47
C ALA A 214 -2.93 14.76 -1.22
N ARG A 215 -2.66 16.06 -1.34
CA ARG A 215 -2.33 16.92 -0.20
C ARG A 215 -3.51 17.07 0.76
N GLU A 216 -4.71 17.25 0.22
CA GLU A 216 -5.93 17.32 1.03
C GLU A 216 -6.14 16.02 1.80
N LEU A 217 -6.08 14.87 1.13
CA LEU A 217 -6.17 13.56 1.77
C LEU A 217 -5.08 13.37 2.84
N ALA A 218 -3.84 13.74 2.54
CA ALA A 218 -2.72 13.63 3.47
C ALA A 218 -2.93 14.47 4.73
N ARG A 219 -3.32 15.75 4.58
CA ARG A 219 -3.60 16.66 5.71
C ARG A 219 -4.75 16.13 6.58
N LEU A 220 -5.81 15.65 5.95
CA LEU A 220 -6.95 15.09 6.66
C LEU A 220 -6.57 13.85 7.47
N MET A 221 -5.81 12.91 6.88
CA MET A 221 -5.35 11.71 7.57
C MET A 221 -4.37 12.03 8.71
N VAL A 222 -3.43 12.96 8.51
CA VAL A 222 -2.51 13.44 9.55
C VAL A 222 -3.29 14.03 10.71
N LYS A 223 -4.27 14.89 10.43
CA LYS A 223 -5.12 15.50 11.44
C LYS A 223 -5.93 14.48 12.24
N ILE A 224 -6.58 13.53 11.56
CA ILE A 224 -7.33 12.44 12.21
C ILE A 224 -6.40 11.66 13.16
N GLY A 225 -5.21 11.30 12.69
CA GLY A 225 -4.26 10.54 13.51
C GLY A 225 -3.75 11.33 14.72
N THR A 226 -3.46 12.62 14.54
CA THR A 226 -3.02 13.52 15.63
C THR A 226 -4.13 13.72 16.67
N GLN A 227 -5.38 13.91 16.24
CA GLN A 227 -6.54 13.99 17.14
C GLN A 227 -6.73 12.69 17.93
N ALA A 228 -6.40 11.54 17.35
CA ALA A 228 -6.41 10.26 18.04
C ALA A 228 -5.15 10.01 18.93
N GLY A 229 -4.31 11.02 19.14
CA GLY A 229 -3.10 10.95 20.00
C GLY A 229 -1.93 10.19 19.36
N ARG A 230 -1.86 10.07 18.03
CA ARG A 230 -0.76 9.43 17.31
C ARG A 230 0.17 10.46 16.69
N LYS A 231 1.45 10.11 16.56
CA LYS A 231 2.36 10.87 15.69
C LYS A 231 2.17 10.38 14.25
N VAL A 232 1.85 11.27 13.33
CA VAL A 232 1.55 10.89 11.92
C VAL A 232 2.31 11.81 10.98
N THR A 233 2.94 11.23 9.96
CA THR A 233 3.54 11.95 8.84
C THR A 233 3.11 11.27 7.55
N ALA A 234 2.76 12.06 6.54
CA ALA A 234 2.43 11.60 5.21
C ALA A 234 3.50 12.02 4.19
N VAL A 235 4.04 11.06 3.47
CA VAL A 235 4.93 11.27 2.32
C VAL A 235 4.11 11.09 1.05
N LEU A 236 4.06 12.10 0.19
CA LEU A 236 3.40 12.04 -1.10
C LEU A 236 4.42 11.55 -2.12
N SER A 237 4.14 10.42 -2.76
CA SER A 237 5.06 9.80 -3.71
C SER A 237 4.43 9.57 -5.07
N ASN A 238 5.22 9.78 -6.13
CA ASN A 238 4.78 9.61 -7.52
C ASN A 238 4.47 8.14 -7.83
N MET A 239 3.35 7.91 -8.53
CA MET A 239 2.89 6.62 -9.04
C MET A 239 2.45 6.75 -10.52
N ASP A 240 3.05 7.65 -11.29
CA ASP A 240 2.91 7.67 -12.75
C ASP A 240 3.75 6.58 -13.42
N GLU A 241 4.72 6.04 -12.68
CA GLU A 241 5.45 4.83 -13.01
C GLU A 241 5.32 3.82 -11.86
N PRO A 242 5.39 2.50 -12.14
CA PRO A 242 5.48 1.48 -11.10
C PRO A 242 6.67 1.73 -10.17
N LEU A 243 6.51 1.39 -8.90
CA LEU A 243 7.55 1.56 -7.90
C LEU A 243 8.60 0.45 -8.01
N GLY A 244 9.84 0.84 -8.26
CA GLY A 244 10.91 -0.07 -8.62
C GLY A 244 10.75 -0.61 -10.05
N GLU A 245 11.33 -1.75 -10.32
CA GLU A 245 11.38 -2.36 -11.66
C GLU A 245 10.49 -3.61 -11.77
N MET A 246 10.37 -4.40 -10.68
CA MET A 246 9.64 -5.66 -10.65
C MET A 246 8.17 -5.48 -10.27
N ILE A 247 7.27 -6.10 -11.04
CA ILE A 247 5.83 -6.09 -10.81
C ILE A 247 5.31 -7.54 -10.85
N GLY A 248 4.76 -8.02 -9.73
CA GLY A 248 4.26 -9.38 -9.56
C GLY A 248 4.24 -9.77 -8.08
N ASN A 249 4.56 -11.02 -7.75
CA ASN A 249 4.64 -11.46 -6.34
C ASN A 249 6.07 -11.93 -5.98
N ALA A 250 6.51 -13.11 -6.39
CA ALA A 250 7.86 -13.58 -6.12
C ALA A 250 8.95 -12.63 -6.67
N VAL A 251 8.73 -12.06 -7.85
CA VAL A 251 9.67 -11.09 -8.44
C VAL A 251 9.80 -9.82 -7.58
N GLU A 252 8.72 -9.36 -6.96
CA GLU A 252 8.78 -8.22 -6.03
C GLU A 252 9.46 -8.58 -4.70
N VAL A 253 9.34 -9.84 -4.23
CA VAL A 253 10.12 -10.32 -3.09
C VAL A 253 11.62 -10.28 -3.41
N ILE A 254 12.02 -10.71 -4.60
CA ILE A 254 13.42 -10.65 -5.06
C ILE A 254 13.94 -9.20 -5.01
N GLU A 255 13.21 -8.24 -5.58
CA GLU A 255 13.63 -6.84 -5.58
C GLU A 255 13.66 -6.24 -4.17
N ALA A 256 12.72 -6.61 -3.30
CA ALA A 256 12.73 -6.20 -1.90
C ALA A 256 13.98 -6.73 -1.16
N VAL A 257 14.33 -8.00 -1.38
CA VAL A 257 15.52 -8.61 -0.79
C VAL A 257 16.81 -7.99 -1.36
N ASP A 258 16.86 -7.72 -2.66
CA ASP A 258 18.01 -7.02 -3.26
C ASP A 258 18.15 -5.60 -2.70
N THR A 259 17.04 -4.90 -2.43
CA THR A 259 17.08 -3.59 -1.77
C THR A 259 17.61 -3.69 -0.34
N LEU A 260 17.18 -4.70 0.43
CA LEU A 260 17.71 -4.98 1.77
C LEU A 260 19.20 -5.35 1.77
N ARG A 261 19.70 -5.88 0.65
CA ARG A 261 21.12 -6.17 0.40
C ARG A 261 21.88 -4.99 -0.25
N ASN A 262 21.27 -3.79 -0.26
CA ASN A 262 21.83 -2.58 -0.87
C ASN A 262 22.13 -2.71 -2.37
N ARG A 263 21.31 -3.46 -3.11
CA ARG A 263 21.41 -3.72 -4.56
C ARG A 263 20.11 -3.38 -5.33
N GLY A 264 19.12 -2.82 -4.65
CA GLY A 264 17.85 -2.45 -5.25
C GLY A 264 17.92 -1.20 -6.13
N PRO A 265 16.86 -0.92 -6.91
CA PRO A 265 16.75 0.29 -7.71
C PRO A 265 16.89 1.56 -6.86
N GLU A 266 17.61 2.55 -7.36
CA GLU A 266 17.90 3.80 -6.63
C GLU A 266 16.62 4.55 -6.26
N SER A 267 15.66 4.64 -7.18
CA SER A 267 14.37 5.29 -6.96
C SER A 267 13.61 4.64 -5.80
N PHE A 268 13.50 3.32 -5.81
CA PHE A 268 12.82 2.58 -4.73
C PHE A 268 13.57 2.73 -3.39
N THR A 269 14.90 2.60 -3.41
CA THR A 269 15.74 2.78 -2.21
C THR A 269 15.61 4.20 -1.63
N SER A 270 15.49 5.23 -2.48
CA SER A 270 15.27 6.62 -2.04
C SER A 270 13.93 6.78 -1.29
N LEU A 271 12.86 6.18 -1.80
CA LEU A 271 11.56 6.20 -1.09
C LEU A 271 11.66 5.49 0.26
N ILE A 272 12.32 4.33 0.33
CA ILE A 272 12.53 3.61 1.60
C ILE A 272 13.28 4.49 2.60
N LYS A 273 14.36 5.17 2.17
CA LYS A 273 15.12 6.10 3.03
C LYS A 273 14.24 7.23 3.56
N THR A 274 13.42 7.84 2.71
CA THR A 274 12.52 8.92 3.12
C THR A 274 11.48 8.44 4.14
N LEU A 275 10.76 7.34 3.84
CA LEU A 275 9.75 6.81 4.75
C LEU A 275 10.34 6.36 6.10
N ALA A 276 11.53 5.76 6.07
CA ALA A 276 12.23 5.33 7.27
C ALA A 276 12.73 6.53 8.09
N ALA A 277 13.21 7.59 7.43
CA ALA A 277 13.64 8.81 8.10
C ALA A 277 12.49 9.49 8.85
N GLU A 278 11.29 9.58 8.25
CA GLU A 278 10.11 10.12 8.92
C GLU A 278 9.71 9.26 10.15
N ALA A 279 9.74 7.93 10.04
CA ALA A 279 9.46 7.05 11.17
C ALA A 279 10.48 7.24 12.32
N LEU A 280 11.76 7.35 11.99
CA LEU A 280 12.83 7.57 12.98
C LEU A 280 12.76 8.96 13.63
N ALA A 281 12.42 9.99 12.87
CA ALA A 281 12.20 11.33 13.43
C ALA A 281 11.08 11.29 14.48
N MET A 282 9.98 10.59 14.21
CA MET A 282 8.88 10.41 15.16
C MET A 282 9.26 9.61 16.40
N GLY A 283 9.99 8.50 16.21
CA GLY A 283 10.24 7.52 17.28
C GLY A 283 11.51 7.78 18.08
N ALA A 284 12.57 8.26 17.43
CA ALA A 284 13.89 8.48 18.06
C ALA A 284 14.26 9.95 18.20
N GLY A 285 13.43 10.88 17.70
CA GLY A 285 13.70 12.32 17.78
C GLY A 285 14.92 12.77 16.96
N LEU A 286 15.31 12.00 15.95
CA LEU A 286 16.44 12.34 15.08
C LEU A 286 16.02 13.38 14.04
N SER A 287 16.98 14.20 13.61
CA SER A 287 16.79 14.98 12.39
C SER A 287 16.66 14.08 11.17
N ARG A 288 15.97 14.55 10.12
CA ARG A 288 15.82 13.78 8.86
C ARG A 288 17.17 13.33 8.30
N SER A 289 18.16 14.22 8.27
CA SER A 289 19.50 13.91 7.73
C SER A 289 20.21 12.82 8.54
N GLU A 290 20.14 12.86 9.87
CA GLU A 290 20.71 11.81 10.73
C GLU A 290 19.98 10.48 10.53
N ALA A 291 18.65 10.54 10.40
CA ALA A 291 17.82 9.36 10.16
C ALA A 291 18.15 8.71 8.81
N GLU A 292 18.25 9.50 7.72
CA GLU A 292 18.62 8.99 6.39
C GLU A 292 20.01 8.34 6.38
N LYS A 293 20.98 8.93 7.09
CA LYS A 293 22.31 8.33 7.26
C LYS A 293 22.24 6.96 7.93
N LYS A 294 21.52 6.86 9.06
CA LYS A 294 21.34 5.59 9.78
C LYS A 294 20.63 4.53 8.93
N VAL A 295 19.64 4.93 8.12
CA VAL A 295 18.97 4.02 7.17
C VAL A 295 19.97 3.50 6.13
N GLY A 296 20.80 4.39 5.58
CA GLY A 296 21.88 3.98 4.66
C GLY A 296 22.86 2.98 5.29
N GLU A 297 23.25 3.19 6.54
CA GLU A 297 24.15 2.30 7.29
C GLU A 297 23.57 0.88 7.44
N VAL A 298 22.30 0.74 7.90
CA VAL A 298 21.72 -0.61 8.12
C VAL A 298 21.39 -1.37 6.85
N LEU A 299 21.23 -0.67 5.71
CA LEU A 299 21.15 -1.30 4.40
C LEU A 299 22.53 -1.79 3.93
N ALA A 300 23.56 -0.97 4.13
CA ALA A 300 24.92 -1.27 3.67
C ALA A 300 25.59 -2.40 4.49
N ASP A 301 25.35 -2.44 5.80
CA ASP A 301 25.98 -3.44 6.70
C ASP A 301 25.17 -4.75 6.82
N GLY A 302 24.01 -4.85 6.16
CA GLY A 302 23.19 -6.06 6.10
C GLY A 302 22.29 -6.31 7.32
N ARG A 303 22.27 -5.43 8.33
CA ARG A 303 21.37 -5.59 9.50
C ARG A 303 19.90 -5.63 9.11
N ALA A 304 19.48 -4.79 8.15
CA ALA A 304 18.12 -4.80 7.65
C ALA A 304 17.77 -6.14 6.97
N TYR A 305 18.67 -6.68 6.17
CA TYR A 305 18.50 -8.01 5.58
C TYR A 305 18.41 -9.11 6.63
N GLY A 306 19.26 -9.07 7.67
CA GLY A 306 19.17 -9.99 8.80
C GLY A 306 17.80 -9.95 9.49
N LYS A 307 17.23 -8.77 9.71
CA LYS A 307 15.87 -8.61 10.26
C LYS A 307 14.78 -9.19 9.37
N PHE A 308 14.91 -9.10 8.06
CA PHE A 308 14.00 -9.76 7.14
C PHE A 308 14.05 -11.28 7.27
N LEU A 309 15.24 -11.87 7.36
CA LEU A 309 15.40 -13.32 7.58
C LEU A 309 14.81 -13.77 8.92
N GLU A 310 15.02 -12.99 9.99
CA GLU A 310 14.40 -13.26 11.30
C GLU A 310 12.86 -13.26 11.19
N MET A 311 12.26 -12.28 10.48
CA MET A 311 10.82 -12.19 10.26
C MET A 311 10.31 -13.40 9.46
N VAL A 312 10.97 -13.72 8.34
CA VAL A 312 10.61 -14.89 7.50
C VAL A 312 10.63 -16.16 8.33
N LYS A 313 11.70 -16.40 9.09
CA LYS A 313 11.83 -17.57 9.96
C LYS A 313 10.78 -17.63 11.06
N PHE A 314 10.52 -16.50 11.73
CA PHE A 314 9.56 -16.43 12.84
C PHE A 314 8.13 -16.72 12.35
N GLN A 315 7.78 -16.22 11.17
CA GLN A 315 6.47 -16.44 10.54
C GLN A 315 6.40 -17.74 9.72
N GLY A 316 7.33 -18.68 9.93
CA GLY A 316 7.30 -20.03 9.36
C GLY A 316 7.77 -20.15 7.90
N GLY A 317 8.24 -19.07 7.30
CA GLY A 317 8.74 -19.06 5.93
C GLY A 317 10.07 -19.76 5.76
N ASP A 318 10.27 -20.39 4.59
CA ASP A 318 11.53 -21.03 4.21
C ASP A 318 12.60 -19.98 3.87
N VAL A 319 13.52 -19.74 4.81
CA VAL A 319 14.63 -18.79 4.66
C VAL A 319 15.54 -19.15 3.48
N ALA A 320 15.70 -20.45 3.15
CA ALA A 320 16.54 -20.85 2.03
C ALA A 320 16.03 -20.30 0.67
N MET A 321 14.74 -20.01 0.55
CA MET A 321 14.18 -19.35 -0.64
C MET A 321 14.63 -17.89 -0.79
N ILE A 322 14.98 -17.25 0.32
CA ILE A 322 15.45 -15.85 0.34
C ILE A 322 16.97 -15.80 0.09
N GLU A 323 17.69 -16.83 0.49
CA GLU A 323 19.13 -16.96 0.24
C GLU A 323 19.41 -17.41 -1.19
N ASP A 324 18.57 -18.28 -1.74
CA ASP A 324 18.63 -18.83 -3.10
C ASP A 324 17.29 -18.61 -3.84
N TYR A 325 17.24 -17.57 -4.68
CA TYR A 325 16.04 -17.20 -5.44
C TYR A 325 15.54 -18.27 -6.42
N SER A 326 16.38 -19.25 -6.81
CA SER A 326 15.96 -20.36 -7.66
C SER A 326 14.87 -21.24 -7.01
N ARG A 327 14.71 -21.13 -5.70
CA ARG A 327 13.68 -21.83 -4.90
C ARG A 327 12.36 -21.09 -4.82
N LEU A 328 12.32 -19.79 -5.15
CA LEU A 328 11.08 -19.03 -5.23
C LEU A 328 10.24 -19.50 -6.42
N PRO A 329 8.91 -19.32 -6.36
CA PRO A 329 8.08 -19.53 -7.53
C PRO A 329 8.61 -18.74 -8.74
N ALA A 330 8.83 -19.43 -9.85
CA ALA A 330 9.40 -18.85 -11.05
C ALA A 330 8.58 -19.22 -12.28
N ALA A 331 8.48 -18.29 -13.22
CA ALA A 331 7.85 -18.52 -14.50
C ALA A 331 8.68 -19.50 -15.37
N LYS A 332 7.99 -20.32 -16.15
CA LYS A 332 8.62 -21.33 -17.03
C LYS A 332 9.15 -20.74 -18.33
N LYS A 333 8.66 -19.58 -18.75
CA LYS A 333 9.04 -18.88 -19.98
C LYS A 333 9.42 -17.44 -19.65
N LYS A 334 10.49 -16.95 -20.27
CA LYS A 334 10.82 -15.52 -20.34
C LYS A 334 10.58 -15.03 -21.76
N ASP A 335 10.08 -13.81 -21.87
CA ASP A 335 9.87 -13.09 -23.11
C ASP A 335 10.25 -11.63 -22.93
N SER A 336 10.22 -10.81 -23.96
CA SER A 336 10.54 -9.38 -23.85
C SER A 336 9.65 -8.53 -24.75
N LEU A 337 9.20 -7.40 -24.23
CA LEU A 337 8.62 -6.34 -25.02
C LEU A 337 9.76 -5.45 -25.53
N LYS A 338 9.86 -5.30 -26.87
CA LYS A 338 10.88 -4.49 -27.51
C LYS A 338 10.28 -3.25 -28.17
N SER A 339 11.08 -2.21 -28.26
CA SER A 339 10.72 -0.99 -28.99
C SER A 339 10.70 -1.26 -30.51
N ASP A 340 9.72 -0.71 -31.19
CA ASP A 340 9.58 -0.78 -32.66
C ASP A 340 10.24 0.42 -33.37
N ARG A 341 10.65 1.47 -32.63
CA ARG A 341 11.30 2.68 -33.14
C ARG A 341 12.30 3.29 -32.15
N ASP A 342 13.07 4.26 -32.63
CA ASP A 342 13.90 5.13 -31.80
C ASP A 342 13.05 6.20 -31.11
N GLY A 343 13.56 6.80 -30.02
CA GLY A 343 12.90 7.89 -29.32
C GLY A 343 13.30 8.00 -27.84
N TYR A 344 12.41 8.57 -27.05
CA TYR A 344 12.51 8.66 -25.61
C TYR A 344 11.22 8.16 -25.00
N ILE A 345 11.27 7.48 -23.86
CA ILE A 345 10.06 7.16 -23.11
C ILE A 345 9.48 8.47 -22.56
N SER A 346 8.28 8.81 -23.03
CA SER A 346 7.61 10.06 -22.65
C SER A 346 6.58 9.87 -21.54
N LYS A 347 5.98 8.68 -21.44
CA LYS A 347 4.99 8.33 -20.42
C LYS A 347 4.93 6.82 -20.26
N ILE A 348 4.73 6.39 -19.02
CA ILE A 348 4.32 5.03 -18.67
C ILE A 348 2.97 5.15 -17.96
N ASP A 349 1.95 4.44 -18.45
CA ASP A 349 0.66 4.38 -17.76
C ASP A 349 0.73 3.30 -16.70
N CYS A 350 0.90 3.71 -15.47
CA CYS A 350 1.17 2.81 -14.36
C CYS A 350 -0.03 1.90 -14.04
N GLU A 351 -1.28 2.38 -14.20
CA GLU A 351 -2.47 1.56 -14.01
C GLU A 351 -2.54 0.44 -15.05
N GLU A 352 -2.27 0.78 -16.33
CA GLU A 352 -2.25 -0.19 -17.42
C GLU A 352 -1.13 -1.24 -17.25
N ILE A 353 0.03 -0.87 -16.70
CA ILE A 353 1.08 -1.84 -16.32
C ILE A 353 0.58 -2.80 -15.23
N GLY A 354 -0.09 -2.28 -14.21
CA GLY A 354 -0.67 -3.11 -13.13
C GLY A 354 -1.75 -4.06 -13.65
N LEU A 355 -2.64 -3.59 -14.53
CA LEU A 355 -3.66 -4.41 -15.18
C LEU A 355 -3.02 -5.47 -16.09
N ALA A 356 -1.97 -5.15 -16.84
CA ALA A 356 -1.23 -6.13 -17.62
C ALA A 356 -0.63 -7.22 -16.74
N ALA A 357 0.01 -6.87 -15.63
CA ALA A 357 0.55 -7.84 -14.67
C ALA A 357 -0.55 -8.75 -14.08
N MET A 358 -1.71 -8.18 -13.73
CA MET A 358 -2.88 -8.94 -13.28
C MET A 358 -3.35 -9.95 -14.35
N MET A 359 -3.45 -9.52 -15.60
CA MET A 359 -3.85 -10.38 -16.73
C MET A 359 -2.84 -11.48 -17.01
N LEU A 360 -1.53 -11.27 -16.75
CA LEU A 360 -0.52 -12.33 -16.79
C LEU A 360 -0.74 -13.40 -15.70
N GLY A 361 -1.53 -13.11 -14.67
CA GLY A 361 -1.83 -13.98 -13.54
C GLY A 361 -1.21 -13.55 -12.22
N ALA A 362 -0.51 -12.41 -12.16
CA ALA A 362 0.10 -11.92 -10.94
C ALA A 362 -0.88 -11.27 -9.94
N GLY A 363 -2.12 -11.01 -10.36
CA GLY A 363 -3.18 -10.41 -9.53
C GLY A 363 -4.50 -11.14 -9.65
N ARG A 364 -5.53 -10.66 -8.91
CA ARG A 364 -6.88 -11.21 -8.92
C ARG A 364 -7.80 -10.36 -9.79
N GLU A 365 -8.39 -10.95 -10.82
CA GLU A 365 -9.50 -10.33 -11.57
C GLU A 365 -10.82 -10.42 -10.79
N THR A 366 -10.99 -11.50 -10.04
CA THR A 366 -12.14 -11.76 -9.17
C THR A 366 -11.66 -12.26 -7.81
N LYS A 367 -12.53 -12.27 -6.80
CA LYS A 367 -12.19 -12.78 -5.45
C LYS A 367 -11.72 -14.24 -5.45
N ASP A 368 -12.20 -15.03 -6.41
CA ASP A 368 -11.92 -16.47 -6.52
C ASP A 368 -10.72 -16.79 -7.44
N SER A 369 -10.10 -15.74 -8.02
CA SER A 369 -8.93 -15.94 -8.89
C SER A 369 -7.74 -16.47 -8.10
N VAL A 370 -7.10 -17.51 -8.65
CA VAL A 370 -5.84 -18.06 -8.11
C VAL A 370 -4.69 -17.24 -8.69
N ILE A 371 -3.85 -16.71 -7.82
CA ILE A 371 -2.63 -15.97 -8.21
C ILE A 371 -1.54 -16.97 -8.60
N ASP A 372 -0.89 -16.72 -9.73
CA ASP A 372 0.36 -17.36 -10.09
C ASP A 372 1.54 -16.56 -9.54
N MET A 373 2.15 -17.08 -8.49
CA MET A 373 3.22 -16.38 -7.76
C MET A 373 4.51 -16.20 -8.57
N GLY A 374 4.71 -17.00 -9.63
CA GLY A 374 5.93 -16.98 -10.44
C GLY A 374 5.90 -16.03 -11.63
N VAL A 375 4.71 -15.54 -12.02
CA VAL A 375 4.57 -14.64 -13.16
C VAL A 375 4.70 -13.17 -12.76
N GLY A 376 4.95 -12.33 -13.77
CA GLY A 376 5.08 -10.90 -13.60
C GLY A 376 5.86 -10.26 -14.73
N LEU A 377 6.40 -9.09 -14.48
CA LEU A 377 7.25 -8.37 -15.44
C LEU A 377 8.31 -7.54 -14.72
N LYS A 378 9.35 -7.19 -15.47
CA LYS A 378 10.37 -6.22 -15.08
C LYS A 378 10.38 -5.08 -16.09
N LEU A 379 10.17 -3.84 -15.64
CA LEU A 379 10.45 -2.67 -16.46
C LEU A 379 11.97 -2.46 -16.54
N VAL A 380 12.48 -2.31 -17.76
CA VAL A 380 13.92 -2.14 -18.02
C VAL A 380 14.22 -0.66 -18.33
N LYS A 381 13.18 0.08 -18.71
CA LYS A 381 13.28 1.48 -19.15
C LYS A 381 12.25 2.33 -18.44
N HIS A 382 12.60 3.57 -18.17
CA HIS A 382 11.83 4.54 -17.40
C HIS A 382 11.60 5.84 -18.20
N VAL A 383 10.68 6.67 -17.73
CA VAL A 383 10.41 7.98 -18.35
C VAL A 383 11.68 8.82 -18.42
N GLY A 384 11.97 9.35 -19.61
CA GLY A 384 13.18 10.13 -19.92
C GLY A 384 14.32 9.31 -20.53
N ASP A 385 14.24 7.97 -20.51
CA ASP A 385 15.26 7.11 -21.11
C ASP A 385 15.26 7.24 -22.65
N LYS A 386 16.46 7.29 -23.23
CA LYS A 386 16.66 7.18 -24.66
C LYS A 386 16.53 5.72 -25.11
N ILE A 387 15.80 5.50 -26.18
CA ILE A 387 15.47 4.17 -26.72
C ILE A 387 15.90 4.09 -28.17
N SER A 388 16.49 2.98 -28.54
CA SER A 388 16.72 2.57 -29.93
C SER A 388 15.74 1.46 -30.32
N LYS A 389 15.41 1.37 -31.62
CA LYS A 389 14.61 0.27 -32.15
C LYS A 389 15.24 -1.08 -31.78
N GLY A 390 14.45 -1.97 -31.19
CA GLY A 390 14.89 -3.28 -30.72
C GLY A 390 15.32 -3.33 -29.26
N ASP A 391 15.47 -2.17 -28.58
CA ASP A 391 15.75 -2.13 -27.14
C ASP A 391 14.63 -2.82 -26.35
N VAL A 392 15.01 -3.54 -25.29
CA VAL A 392 14.06 -4.17 -24.36
C VAL A 392 13.47 -3.07 -23.48
N LEU A 393 12.14 -2.95 -23.52
CA LEU A 393 11.37 -2.05 -22.66
C LEU A 393 10.94 -2.73 -21.37
N ALA A 394 10.52 -4.01 -21.48
CA ALA A 394 10.15 -4.83 -20.35
C ALA A 394 10.50 -6.31 -20.60
N GLU A 395 10.92 -7.01 -19.54
CA GLU A 395 11.02 -8.46 -19.51
C GLU A 395 9.73 -9.05 -18.97
N LEU A 396 9.27 -10.16 -19.51
CA LEU A 396 8.02 -10.84 -19.17
C LEU A 396 8.32 -12.22 -18.60
N TYR A 397 7.71 -12.53 -17.47
CA TYR A 397 7.79 -13.82 -16.79
C TYR A 397 6.45 -14.51 -16.94
N LEU A 398 6.37 -15.55 -17.78
CA LEU A 398 5.13 -16.14 -18.27
C LEU A 398 5.04 -17.63 -17.95
N ASN A 399 3.82 -18.12 -17.76
CA ASN A 399 3.56 -19.56 -17.70
C ASN A 399 2.71 -20.03 -18.91
N PRO A 400 2.90 -21.28 -19.38
CA PRO A 400 2.11 -21.83 -20.47
C PRO A 400 0.63 -22.02 -20.04
N GLY A 401 -0.28 -22.10 -21.03
CA GLY A 401 -1.70 -22.35 -20.80
C GLY A 401 -2.57 -21.10 -20.66
N ARG A 402 -1.98 -19.90 -20.68
CA ARG A 402 -2.70 -18.62 -20.68
C ARG A 402 -2.40 -17.87 -21.99
N ASP A 403 -3.42 -17.30 -22.61
CA ASP A 403 -3.22 -16.35 -23.71
C ASP A 403 -2.80 -14.99 -23.15
N ASN A 404 -1.55 -14.64 -23.36
CA ASN A 404 -0.94 -13.42 -22.85
C ASN A 404 -1.00 -12.26 -23.86
N SER A 405 -1.58 -12.46 -25.05
CA SER A 405 -1.57 -11.46 -26.14
C SER A 405 -2.21 -10.14 -25.72
N ARG A 406 -3.34 -10.18 -25.02
CA ARG A 406 -4.03 -9.00 -24.52
C ARG A 406 -3.19 -8.23 -23.48
N ALA A 407 -2.55 -8.93 -22.55
CA ALA A 407 -1.67 -8.33 -21.55
C ALA A 407 -0.46 -7.66 -22.21
N ILE A 408 0.17 -8.32 -23.19
CA ILE A 408 1.33 -7.79 -23.92
C ILE A 408 0.94 -6.57 -24.77
N ASN A 409 -0.22 -6.58 -25.41
CA ASN A 409 -0.71 -5.41 -26.16
C ASN A 409 -0.99 -4.23 -25.24
N ARG A 410 -1.65 -4.46 -24.10
CA ARG A 410 -1.89 -3.43 -23.08
C ARG A 410 -0.58 -2.84 -22.58
N LEU A 411 0.42 -3.68 -22.30
CA LEU A 411 1.74 -3.24 -21.88
C LEU A 411 2.43 -2.37 -22.93
N ARG A 412 2.31 -2.74 -24.22
CA ARG A 412 2.84 -1.94 -25.34
C ARG A 412 2.16 -0.59 -25.43
N GLU A 413 0.86 -0.54 -25.24
CA GLU A 413 0.06 0.69 -25.28
C GLU A 413 0.31 1.59 -24.06
N ALA A 414 0.68 1.01 -22.92
CA ALA A 414 0.99 1.74 -21.70
C ALA A 414 2.29 2.55 -21.79
N ILE A 415 3.25 2.13 -22.64
CA ILE A 415 4.56 2.79 -22.79
C ILE A 415 4.52 3.67 -24.02
N LYS A 416 4.59 4.99 -23.82
CA LYS A 416 4.56 5.99 -24.89
C LYS A 416 5.96 6.52 -25.19
N LEU A 417 6.26 6.67 -26.49
CA LEU A 417 7.52 7.22 -26.96
C LEU A 417 7.30 8.62 -27.59
N SER A 418 8.30 9.49 -27.48
CA SER A 418 8.40 10.79 -28.14
C SER A 418 9.74 10.95 -28.86
N ASP A 419 9.80 11.87 -29.80
CA ASP A 419 11.04 12.19 -30.51
C ASP A 419 11.96 13.13 -29.72
N SER A 420 11.42 13.77 -28.67
CA SER A 420 12.14 14.67 -27.78
C SER A 420 12.26 14.14 -26.38
N LYS A 421 13.36 14.46 -25.70
CA LYS A 421 13.61 14.06 -24.31
C LYS A 421 12.58 14.68 -23.37
N VAL A 422 12.02 13.86 -22.51
CA VAL A 422 11.14 14.24 -21.39
C VAL A 422 11.93 14.15 -20.08
N VAL A 423 11.67 15.06 -19.16
CA VAL A 423 12.28 15.02 -17.82
C VAL A 423 11.41 14.13 -16.92
N ALA A 424 12.03 13.14 -16.31
CA ALA A 424 11.36 12.31 -15.32
C ALA A 424 10.90 13.14 -14.12
N GLN A 425 9.71 12.83 -13.60
CA GLN A 425 9.18 13.50 -12.42
C GLN A 425 9.93 13.03 -11.17
N LYS A 426 9.93 13.88 -10.12
CA LYS A 426 10.47 13.50 -8.83
C LYS A 426 9.61 12.41 -8.20
N LEU A 427 10.26 11.45 -7.54
CA LEU A 427 9.54 10.39 -6.82
C LEU A 427 8.87 10.92 -5.55
N ILE A 428 9.55 11.73 -4.75
CA ILE A 428 8.99 12.38 -3.57
C ILE A 428 8.45 13.76 -3.98
N LEU A 429 7.14 13.94 -3.84
CA LEU A 429 6.43 15.13 -4.27
C LEU A 429 6.24 16.14 -3.14
N ASP A 430 5.93 15.64 -1.93
CA ASP A 430 5.70 16.49 -0.75
C ASP A 430 5.75 15.66 0.54
N ILE A 431 5.83 16.33 1.70
CA ILE A 431 5.75 15.71 3.02
C ILE A 431 4.87 16.60 3.90
N VAL A 432 3.87 15.99 4.55
CA VAL A 432 2.90 16.63 5.44
C VAL A 432 3.00 16.00 6.83
N SER A 433 3.20 16.81 7.86
CA SER A 433 3.31 16.38 9.27
C SER A 433 2.53 17.31 10.19
#